data_051d89c1eeb15f7ef027fa47467a1b29
#
_entry.id   051d89c1eeb15f7ef027fa47467a1b29
#
_cell.length_a   1.000
_cell.length_b   1.000
_cell.length_c   1.000
_cell.angle_alpha   90.00
_cell.angle_beta   90.00
_cell.angle_gamma   90.00
#
_symmetry.space_group_name_H-M   'P 1'
#
loop_
_entity.id
_entity.type
_entity.pdbx_description
1 polymer ?
#
loop_
_entity_poly.entity_id
_entity_poly.type
_entity_poly.pdbx_seq_one_letter_code
_entity_poly.pdbx_strand_id
1 'polypeptide(L)'
;MSIVTFGNELNSVFLMSLMAFLLAMLLTPVYTYFAYKYKFWKTQRTAAVTGEKLKIFNLLHKKKIERHIPTMAGIIAVVAIVAVTLAFNLDRAQTWLPLAALVGGAAIGLIDDILNVFGSNRKDAGLRSWVKFAMIIGVGLVLGWFFFCKLGYSSVHIPYVGDWQMGAWIVGLFVFTVVATGNAVNISDGLDGLAGGLLVMSFSAFGVIALLQGHLKLAAFCFTVVGALLSYLWFNIFPARFFMGDVGSFAFGTSLGVVAMMTNTLFLLPIIGILFVV
;
A
#
# COMPACT_ATOMS: atom_id res chain seq x y z
N MET A 1 -24.36 16.94 14.69
CA MET A 1 -24.34 16.78 13.22
C MET A 1 -25.72 16.29 12.82
N SER A 2 -26.41 16.96 11.87
CA SER A 2 -27.74 16.50 11.45
C SER A 2 -27.63 15.23 10.58
N ILE A 3 -28.65 14.38 10.58
CA ILE A 3 -28.67 13.14 9.75
C ILE A 3 -28.45 13.47 8.27
N VAL A 4 -28.95 14.62 7.82
CA VAL A 4 -28.82 15.08 6.42
C VAL A 4 -27.34 15.44 6.09
N THR A 5 -26.63 16.12 6.98
CA THR A 5 -25.19 16.46 6.79
C THR A 5 -24.35 15.20 6.79
N PHE A 6 -24.58 14.26 7.67
CA PHE A 6 -23.90 12.97 7.71
C PHE A 6 -24.12 12.17 6.43
N GLY A 7 -25.36 12.14 5.93
CA GLY A 7 -25.68 11.47 4.65
C GLY A 7 -24.95 12.05 3.46
N ASN A 8 -24.85 13.39 3.37
CA ASN A 8 -24.12 14.06 2.28
C ASN A 8 -22.59 13.77 2.33
N GLU A 9 -22.02 13.71 3.53
CA GLU A 9 -20.60 13.38 3.69
C GLU A 9 -20.31 11.91 3.36
N LEU A 10 -21.21 11.00 3.76
CA LEU A 10 -21.09 9.59 3.38
C LEU A 10 -21.19 9.40 1.85
N ASN A 11 -22.09 10.11 1.20
CA ASN A 11 -22.19 10.11 -0.26
C ASN A 11 -20.90 10.58 -0.91
N SER A 12 -20.23 11.61 -0.37
CA SER A 12 -18.96 12.09 -0.90
C SER A 12 -17.84 11.06 -0.75
N VAL A 13 -17.79 10.32 0.36
CA VAL A 13 -16.82 9.24 0.59
C VAL A 13 -16.97 8.14 -0.45
N PHE A 14 -18.20 7.67 -0.68
CA PHE A 14 -18.46 6.63 -1.68
C PHE A 14 -18.24 7.12 -3.11
N LEU A 15 -18.56 8.38 -3.40
CA LEU A 15 -18.30 8.97 -4.71
C LEU A 15 -16.80 9.00 -5.03
N MET A 16 -15.94 9.37 -4.08
CA MET A 16 -14.49 9.35 -4.25
C MET A 16 -13.97 7.93 -4.47
N SER A 17 -14.50 6.93 -3.75
CA SER A 17 -14.19 5.52 -3.97
C SER A 17 -14.55 5.07 -5.39
N LEU A 18 -15.75 5.43 -5.85
CA LEU A 18 -16.21 5.13 -7.21
C LEU A 18 -15.34 5.82 -8.28
N MET A 19 -15.01 7.09 -8.07
CA MET A 19 -14.13 7.83 -8.98
C MET A 19 -12.74 7.19 -9.09
N ALA A 20 -12.15 6.77 -7.96
CA ALA A 20 -10.87 6.08 -7.94
C ALA A 20 -10.94 4.72 -8.66
N PHE A 21 -12.02 3.96 -8.45
CA PHE A 21 -12.27 2.71 -9.16
C PHE A 21 -12.36 2.93 -10.68
N LEU A 22 -13.17 3.89 -11.13
CA LEU A 22 -13.34 4.17 -12.55
C LEU A 22 -12.06 4.69 -13.19
N LEU A 23 -11.34 5.59 -12.50
CA LEU A 23 -10.06 6.11 -12.99
C LEU A 23 -9.01 5.00 -13.11
N ALA A 24 -8.89 4.12 -12.13
CA ALA A 24 -7.99 2.98 -12.19
C ALA A 24 -8.36 2.02 -13.33
N MET A 25 -9.66 1.77 -13.56
CA MET A 25 -10.14 0.99 -14.72
C MET A 25 -9.75 1.64 -16.05
N LEU A 26 -9.89 2.95 -16.19
CA LEU A 26 -9.50 3.69 -17.38
C LEU A 26 -7.99 3.71 -17.62
N LEU A 27 -7.19 3.74 -16.56
CA LEU A 27 -5.73 3.71 -16.66
C LEU A 27 -5.19 2.30 -16.99
N THR A 28 -5.94 1.25 -16.69
CA THR A 28 -5.50 -0.15 -16.90
C THR A 28 -5.12 -0.46 -18.34
N PRO A 29 -5.90 -0.14 -19.39
CA PRO A 29 -5.50 -0.40 -20.77
C PRO A 29 -4.25 0.39 -21.18
N VAL A 30 -4.09 1.62 -20.67
CA VAL A 30 -2.91 2.45 -20.93
C VAL A 30 -1.67 1.76 -20.33
N TYR A 31 -1.73 1.38 -19.06
CA TYR A 31 -0.67 0.63 -18.41
C TYR A 31 -0.35 -0.67 -19.17
N THR A 32 -1.37 -1.44 -19.52
CA THR A 32 -1.22 -2.73 -20.21
C THR A 32 -0.48 -2.56 -21.54
N TYR A 33 -0.83 -1.55 -22.33
CA TYR A 33 -0.14 -1.23 -23.58
C TYR A 33 1.35 -0.99 -23.37
N PHE A 34 1.73 -0.14 -22.40
CA PHE A 34 3.13 0.14 -22.09
C PHE A 34 3.85 -1.06 -21.49
N ALA A 35 3.20 -1.82 -20.62
CA ALA A 35 3.77 -2.97 -19.95
C ALA A 35 4.17 -4.09 -20.94
N TYR A 36 3.34 -4.33 -21.95
CA TYR A 36 3.67 -5.29 -23.01
C TYR A 36 4.68 -4.74 -24.02
N LYS A 37 4.59 -3.46 -24.38
CA LYS A 37 5.52 -2.81 -25.31
C LYS A 37 6.96 -2.79 -24.77
N TYR A 38 7.12 -2.48 -23.47
CA TYR A 38 8.44 -2.36 -22.82
C TYR A 38 8.83 -3.58 -21.99
N LYS A 39 8.01 -4.67 -22.03
CA LYS A 39 8.30 -5.95 -21.37
C LYS A 39 8.50 -5.82 -19.86
N PHE A 40 7.53 -5.24 -19.14
CA PHE A 40 7.56 -5.03 -17.68
C PHE A 40 7.38 -6.32 -16.89
N TRP A 41 8.17 -7.35 -17.15
CA TRP A 41 8.16 -8.58 -16.37
C TRP A 41 9.52 -8.89 -15.77
N LYS A 42 9.50 -9.32 -14.51
CA LYS A 42 10.70 -9.72 -13.78
C LYS A 42 11.30 -10.98 -14.40
N THR A 43 12.61 -11.00 -14.60
CA THR A 43 13.33 -12.22 -14.95
C THR A 43 13.28 -13.17 -13.75
N GLN A 44 12.68 -14.33 -13.92
CA GLN A 44 12.50 -15.27 -12.82
C GLN A 44 13.81 -15.90 -12.37
N ARG A 45 14.00 -15.99 -11.06
CA ARG A 45 15.13 -16.72 -10.47
C ARG A 45 14.88 -18.22 -10.60
N THR A 46 15.80 -18.94 -11.24
CA THR A 46 15.73 -20.40 -11.41
C THR A 46 16.30 -21.17 -10.20
N ALA A 47 16.90 -20.47 -9.27
CA ALA A 47 17.48 -21.03 -8.04
C ALA A 47 17.09 -20.19 -6.80
N ALA A 48 16.96 -20.84 -5.64
CA ALA A 48 16.81 -20.16 -4.35
C ALA A 48 18.07 -19.35 -4.02
N VAL A 49 17.94 -18.42 -3.06
CA VAL A 49 19.08 -17.63 -2.52
C VAL A 49 20.17 -18.55 -1.95
N THR A 50 19.80 -19.76 -1.52
CA THR A 50 20.66 -20.84 -1.02
C THR A 50 21.39 -21.63 -2.13
N GLY A 51 21.14 -21.31 -3.43
CA GLY A 51 21.73 -22.01 -4.56
C GLY A 51 21.03 -23.32 -4.95
N GLU A 52 20.01 -23.76 -4.22
CA GLU A 52 19.25 -24.96 -4.55
C GLU A 52 18.29 -24.72 -5.72
N LYS A 53 18.23 -25.70 -6.66
CA LYS A 53 17.28 -25.65 -7.78
C LYS A 53 15.87 -25.89 -7.26
N LEU A 54 14.99 -24.89 -7.43
CA LEU A 54 13.57 -24.95 -7.06
C LEU A 54 12.78 -25.87 -8.02
N LYS A 55 13.10 -27.18 -8.06
CA LYS A 55 12.47 -28.15 -8.99
C LYS A 55 10.95 -28.21 -8.84
N ILE A 56 10.46 -28.32 -7.60
CA ILE A 56 9.03 -28.45 -7.29
C ILE A 56 8.30 -27.13 -7.58
N PHE A 57 8.88 -25.99 -7.19
CA PHE A 57 8.33 -24.67 -7.47
C PHE A 57 8.21 -24.42 -8.97
N ASN A 58 9.26 -24.74 -9.75
CA ASN A 58 9.27 -24.58 -11.20
C ASN A 58 8.25 -25.50 -11.90
N LEU A 59 8.00 -26.69 -11.38
CA LEU A 59 6.99 -27.63 -11.89
C LEU A 59 5.57 -27.10 -11.66
N LEU A 60 5.27 -26.63 -10.46
CA LEU A 60 3.96 -26.09 -10.08
C LEU A 60 3.66 -24.76 -10.79
N HIS A 61 4.69 -23.93 -11.04
CA HIS A 61 4.53 -22.60 -11.60
C HIS A 61 4.93 -22.49 -13.09
N LYS A 62 5.20 -23.62 -13.77
CA LYS A 62 5.64 -23.62 -15.17
C LYS A 62 4.71 -22.81 -16.09
N LYS A 63 3.39 -22.99 -15.98
CA LYS A 63 2.40 -22.22 -16.75
C LYS A 63 2.40 -20.72 -16.44
N LYS A 64 2.76 -20.34 -15.21
CA LYS A 64 2.85 -18.94 -14.75
C LYS A 64 4.13 -18.29 -15.30
N ILE A 65 5.22 -19.07 -15.36
CA ILE A 65 6.53 -18.67 -15.90
C ILE A 65 6.44 -18.36 -17.40
N GLU A 66 5.72 -19.18 -18.14
CA GLU A 66 5.59 -19.06 -19.60
C GLU A 66 4.70 -17.87 -20.02
N ARG A 67 3.84 -17.33 -19.12
CA ARG A 67 2.87 -16.28 -19.45
C ARG A 67 3.43 -14.87 -19.56
N HIS A 68 4.66 -14.60 -19.15
CA HIS A 68 5.25 -13.25 -19.14
C HIS A 68 4.30 -12.19 -18.53
N ILE A 69 3.88 -12.43 -17.29
CA ILE A 69 2.92 -11.56 -16.60
C ILE A 69 3.61 -10.24 -16.19
N PRO A 70 3.11 -9.07 -16.61
CA PRO A 70 3.67 -7.78 -16.23
C PRO A 70 3.62 -7.55 -14.72
N THR A 71 4.63 -6.85 -14.18
CA THR A 71 4.70 -6.35 -12.80
C THR A 71 4.53 -4.83 -12.77
N MET A 72 4.56 -4.20 -11.59
CA MET A 72 4.38 -2.74 -11.36
C MET A 72 2.94 -2.23 -11.58
N ALA A 73 1.94 -3.10 -11.68
CA ALA A 73 0.57 -2.64 -11.91
C ALA A 73 -0.02 -1.88 -10.71
N GLY A 74 0.60 -1.97 -9.53
CA GLY A 74 0.25 -1.13 -8.38
C GLY A 74 0.28 0.37 -8.67
N ILE A 75 1.07 0.81 -9.67
CA ILE A 75 1.14 2.22 -10.10
C ILE A 75 -0.22 2.75 -10.58
N ILE A 76 -1.06 1.89 -11.18
CA ILE A 76 -2.40 2.26 -11.67
C ILE A 76 -3.24 2.77 -10.49
N ALA A 77 -3.31 1.97 -9.43
CA ALA A 77 -4.08 2.32 -8.24
C ALA A 77 -3.45 3.52 -7.51
N VAL A 78 -2.13 3.57 -7.38
CA VAL A 78 -1.42 4.72 -6.78
C VAL A 78 -1.76 6.02 -7.50
N VAL A 79 -1.66 6.05 -8.83
CA VAL A 79 -1.97 7.27 -9.63
C VAL A 79 -3.44 7.66 -9.48
N ALA A 80 -4.37 6.70 -9.49
CA ALA A 80 -5.79 6.98 -9.31
C ALA A 80 -6.08 7.58 -7.93
N ILE A 81 -5.49 7.02 -6.86
CA ILE A 81 -5.65 7.51 -5.48
C ILE A 81 -5.08 8.92 -5.36
N VAL A 82 -3.86 9.15 -5.85
CA VAL A 82 -3.21 10.46 -5.81
C VAL A 82 -4.07 11.49 -6.53
N ALA A 83 -4.53 11.20 -7.75
CA ALA A 83 -5.35 12.11 -8.54
C ALA A 83 -6.66 12.48 -7.85
N VAL A 84 -7.41 11.49 -7.37
CA VAL A 84 -8.70 11.72 -6.69
C VAL A 84 -8.49 12.44 -5.35
N THR A 85 -7.48 12.05 -4.58
CA THR A 85 -7.22 12.68 -3.27
C THR A 85 -6.79 14.14 -3.44
N LEU A 86 -5.89 14.44 -4.38
CA LEU A 86 -5.47 15.82 -4.65
C LEU A 86 -6.61 16.70 -5.18
N ALA A 87 -7.50 16.15 -5.99
CA ALA A 87 -8.59 16.91 -6.58
C ALA A 87 -9.75 17.17 -5.60
N PHE A 88 -10.07 16.21 -4.72
CA PHE A 88 -11.33 16.24 -3.98
C PHE A 88 -11.20 16.06 -2.48
N ASN A 89 -10.07 15.53 -1.99
CA ASN A 89 -9.91 15.15 -0.58
C ASN A 89 -8.61 15.66 0.04
N LEU A 90 -8.05 16.74 -0.47
CA LEU A 90 -6.81 17.28 0.08
C LEU A 90 -7.08 18.00 1.39
N ASP A 91 -6.60 17.44 2.50
CA ASP A 91 -6.68 18.00 3.84
C ASP A 91 -5.35 17.85 4.57
N ARG A 92 -4.87 18.95 5.17
CA ARG A 92 -3.56 18.99 5.82
C ARG A 92 -3.46 18.13 7.06
N ALA A 93 -4.55 17.99 7.78
CA ALA A 93 -4.58 17.26 9.05
C ALA A 93 -4.82 15.76 8.87
N GLN A 94 -5.63 15.37 7.88
CA GLN A 94 -6.11 13.99 7.76
C GLN A 94 -5.58 13.23 6.52
N THR A 95 -5.28 13.90 5.40
CA THR A 95 -4.96 13.18 4.15
C THR A 95 -3.52 13.35 3.66
N TRP A 96 -2.83 14.45 4.04
CA TRP A 96 -1.46 14.68 3.60
C TRP A 96 -0.49 13.56 3.99
N LEU A 97 -0.58 13.13 5.24
CA LEU A 97 0.38 12.16 5.78
C LEU A 97 0.24 10.76 5.14
N PRO A 98 -0.97 10.15 5.06
CA PRO A 98 -1.14 8.87 4.40
C PRO A 98 -0.90 8.94 2.89
N LEU A 99 -1.22 10.08 2.24
CA LEU A 99 -0.91 10.30 0.83
C LEU A 99 0.61 10.39 0.60
N ALA A 100 1.33 11.11 1.44
CA ALA A 100 2.79 11.22 1.36
C ALA A 100 3.48 9.87 1.60
N ALA A 101 2.96 9.04 2.53
CA ALA A 101 3.43 7.68 2.73
C ALA A 101 3.17 6.79 1.50
N LEU A 102 1.98 6.90 0.90
CA LEU A 102 1.64 6.19 -0.33
C LEU A 102 2.64 6.52 -1.46
N VAL A 103 2.87 7.81 -1.69
CA VAL A 103 3.78 8.29 -2.75
C VAL A 103 5.24 7.93 -2.44
N GLY A 104 5.68 8.09 -1.18
CA GLY A 104 7.03 7.75 -0.74
C GLY A 104 7.30 6.25 -0.88
N GLY A 105 6.38 5.39 -0.43
CA GLY A 105 6.46 3.94 -0.61
C GLY A 105 6.45 3.54 -2.08
N ALA A 106 5.56 4.16 -2.89
CA ALA A 106 5.50 3.95 -4.33
C ALA A 106 6.81 4.30 -5.03
N ALA A 107 7.44 5.42 -4.67
CA ALA A 107 8.71 5.84 -5.25
C ALA A 107 9.84 4.83 -4.96
N ILE A 108 9.92 4.35 -3.72
CA ILE A 108 10.91 3.32 -3.33
C ILE A 108 10.67 2.03 -4.11
N GLY A 109 9.42 1.55 -4.13
CA GLY A 109 9.07 0.33 -4.84
C GLY A 109 9.26 0.44 -6.35
N LEU A 110 8.96 1.61 -6.94
CA LEU A 110 9.14 1.87 -8.37
C LEU A 110 10.63 1.82 -8.76
N ILE A 111 11.51 2.43 -7.96
CA ILE A 111 12.96 2.37 -8.18
C ILE A 111 13.42 0.90 -8.16
N ASP A 112 12.98 0.13 -7.18
CA ASP A 112 13.32 -1.29 -7.10
C ASP A 112 12.81 -2.10 -8.30
N ASP A 113 11.55 -1.91 -8.67
CA ASP A 113 10.93 -2.61 -9.80
C ASP A 113 11.61 -2.26 -11.13
N ILE A 114 11.97 -0.99 -11.36
CA ILE A 114 12.71 -0.55 -12.55
C ILE A 114 14.08 -1.24 -12.61
N LEU A 115 14.81 -1.26 -11.51
CA LEU A 115 16.12 -1.94 -11.43
C LEU A 115 15.97 -3.45 -11.64
N ASN A 116 14.90 -4.06 -11.17
CA ASN A 116 14.60 -5.48 -11.36
C ASN A 116 14.26 -5.83 -12.81
N VAL A 117 13.54 -4.96 -13.52
CA VAL A 117 13.10 -5.21 -14.90
C VAL A 117 14.18 -4.84 -15.91
N PHE A 118 14.83 -3.69 -15.74
CA PHE A 118 15.76 -3.11 -16.71
C PHE A 118 17.23 -3.24 -16.30
N GLY A 119 17.55 -3.72 -15.10
CA GLY A 119 18.91 -3.88 -14.60
C GLY A 119 19.72 -4.89 -15.43
N SER A 120 20.93 -4.51 -15.82
CA SER A 120 21.82 -5.29 -16.70
C SER A 120 22.42 -6.55 -16.05
N ASN A 121 22.50 -6.61 -14.71
CA ASN A 121 23.12 -7.69 -13.97
C ASN A 121 22.10 -8.69 -13.43
N ARG A 122 21.99 -9.85 -14.06
CA ARG A 122 21.05 -10.92 -13.68
C ARG A 122 21.27 -11.52 -12.28
N LYS A 123 22.42 -11.30 -11.64
CA LYS A 123 22.74 -11.86 -10.31
C LYS A 123 22.28 -10.97 -9.15
N ASP A 124 22.19 -9.66 -9.36
CA ASP A 124 21.83 -8.67 -8.33
C ASP A 124 20.68 -7.76 -8.81
N ALA A 125 19.64 -8.34 -9.41
CA ALA A 125 18.51 -7.59 -9.90
C ALA A 125 17.73 -6.95 -8.72
N GLY A 126 17.58 -5.61 -8.74
CA GLY A 126 16.89 -4.81 -7.73
C GLY A 126 17.80 -4.17 -6.70
N LEU A 127 17.20 -3.40 -5.80
CA LEU A 127 17.91 -2.79 -4.67
C LEU A 127 18.29 -3.85 -3.65
N ARG A 128 19.47 -3.68 -3.03
CA ARG A 128 19.84 -4.50 -1.87
C ARG A 128 18.86 -4.26 -0.73
N SER A 129 18.48 -5.32 -0.01
CA SER A 129 17.47 -5.27 1.07
C SER A 129 17.78 -4.16 2.10
N TRP A 130 19.04 -3.95 2.45
CA TRP A 130 19.48 -2.87 3.34
C TRP A 130 19.14 -1.47 2.80
N VAL A 131 19.33 -1.25 1.50
CA VAL A 131 19.05 0.06 0.86
C VAL A 131 17.55 0.32 0.89
N LYS A 132 16.72 -0.67 0.53
CA LYS A 132 15.25 -0.54 0.65
C LYS A 132 14.84 -0.21 2.08
N PHE A 133 15.36 -0.96 3.04
CA PHE A 133 15.07 -0.76 4.46
C PHE A 133 15.45 0.66 4.93
N ALA A 134 16.65 1.14 4.57
CA ALA A 134 17.10 2.48 4.90
C ALA A 134 16.24 3.57 4.26
N MET A 135 15.78 3.39 3.01
CA MET A 135 14.90 4.33 2.33
C MET A 135 13.52 4.41 3.00
N ILE A 136 12.95 3.26 3.39
CA ILE A 136 11.67 3.23 4.10
C ILE A 136 11.79 3.88 5.48
N ILE A 137 12.89 3.62 6.21
CA ILE A 137 13.18 4.31 7.48
C ILE A 137 13.26 5.83 7.25
N GLY A 138 13.97 6.28 6.21
CA GLY A 138 14.07 7.70 5.86
C GLY A 138 12.72 8.36 5.63
N VAL A 139 11.85 7.73 4.84
CA VAL A 139 10.47 8.19 4.65
C VAL A 139 9.71 8.18 5.99
N GLY A 140 9.82 7.09 6.76
CA GLY A 140 9.19 6.97 8.08
C GLY A 140 9.63 8.05 9.06
N LEU A 141 10.92 8.42 9.09
CA LEU A 141 11.44 9.49 9.95
C LEU A 141 10.88 10.87 9.58
N VAL A 142 10.86 11.21 8.30
CA VAL A 142 10.30 12.48 7.82
C VAL A 142 8.81 12.57 8.16
N LEU A 143 8.05 11.52 7.90
CA LEU A 143 6.61 11.48 8.17
C LEU A 143 6.31 11.42 9.66
N GLY A 144 7.10 10.66 10.44
CA GLY A 144 6.97 10.57 11.90
C GLY A 144 7.28 11.89 12.60
N TRP A 145 8.29 12.63 12.10
CA TRP A 145 8.56 13.99 12.57
C TRP A 145 7.36 14.91 12.29
N PHE A 146 6.75 14.82 11.10
CA PHE A 146 5.56 15.59 10.75
C PHE A 146 4.37 15.21 11.63
N PHE A 147 4.17 13.92 11.90
CA PHE A 147 3.14 13.39 12.77
C PHE A 147 3.23 13.94 14.19
N PHE A 148 4.45 13.97 14.76
CA PHE A 148 4.70 14.50 16.10
C PHE A 148 4.68 16.04 16.15
N CYS A 149 5.52 16.70 15.30
CA CYS A 149 5.76 18.14 15.43
C CYS A 149 4.66 19.00 14.79
N LYS A 150 3.97 18.52 13.75
CA LYS A 150 2.98 19.33 13.02
C LYS A 150 1.53 18.95 13.33
N LEU A 151 1.26 17.66 13.52
CA LEU A 151 -0.08 17.19 13.87
C LEU A 151 -0.28 17.08 15.39
N GLY A 152 0.78 17.12 16.20
CA GLY A 152 0.71 17.14 17.64
C GLY A 152 0.40 15.79 18.30
N TYR A 153 0.49 14.69 17.57
CA TYR A 153 0.29 13.36 18.14
C TYR A 153 1.46 12.96 19.01
N SER A 154 1.22 12.71 20.31
CA SER A 154 2.24 12.35 21.30
C SER A 154 1.85 11.14 22.15
N SER A 155 0.66 10.60 21.96
CA SER A 155 0.12 9.46 22.71
C SER A 155 -0.33 8.33 21.79
N VAL A 156 -0.35 7.12 22.33
CA VAL A 156 -0.93 5.93 21.71
C VAL A 156 -2.00 5.34 22.61
N HIS A 157 -3.13 4.97 22.03
CA HIS A 157 -4.21 4.33 22.76
C HIS A 157 -3.94 2.84 22.93
N ILE A 158 -3.83 2.39 24.19
CA ILE A 158 -3.68 1.00 24.57
C ILE A 158 -5.05 0.51 25.05
N PRO A 159 -5.64 -0.52 24.41
CA PRO A 159 -6.91 -1.09 24.84
C PRO A 159 -6.87 -1.47 26.31
N TYR A 160 -7.94 -1.16 27.07
CA TYR A 160 -8.11 -1.37 28.52
C TYR A 160 -7.22 -0.54 29.44
N VAL A 161 -6.16 0.13 28.93
CA VAL A 161 -5.24 0.95 29.74
C VAL A 161 -5.51 2.45 29.54
N GLY A 162 -5.91 2.83 28.30
CA GLY A 162 -6.12 4.22 27.91
C GLY A 162 -4.95 4.82 27.13
N ASP A 163 -4.87 6.14 27.09
CA ASP A 163 -3.88 6.86 26.28
C ASP A 163 -2.54 6.98 27.02
N TRP A 164 -1.53 6.32 26.49
CA TRP A 164 -0.17 6.39 27.03
C TRP A 164 0.63 7.48 26.31
N GLN A 165 1.12 8.45 27.09
CA GLN A 165 1.92 9.56 26.58
C GLN A 165 3.36 9.10 26.31
N MET A 166 3.73 9.06 25.04
CA MET A 166 5.07 8.64 24.60
C MET A 166 6.00 9.82 24.29
N GLY A 167 5.43 11.03 24.11
CA GLY A 167 6.20 12.20 23.68
C GLY A 167 6.92 11.94 22.36
N ALA A 168 8.21 12.34 22.27
CA ALA A 168 9.00 12.17 21.04
C ALA A 168 9.26 10.70 20.64
N TRP A 169 9.15 9.74 21.57
CA TRP A 169 9.30 8.32 21.26
C TRP A 169 8.25 7.79 20.28
N ILE A 170 7.14 8.52 20.11
CA ILE A 170 6.12 8.18 19.12
C ILE A 170 6.67 8.19 17.69
N VAL A 171 7.71 8.96 17.40
CA VAL A 171 8.38 8.95 16.09
C VAL A 171 9.03 7.60 15.81
N GLY A 172 9.69 7.02 16.82
CA GLY A 172 10.29 5.68 16.72
C GLY A 172 9.23 4.60 16.47
N LEU A 173 8.11 4.68 17.20
CA LEU A 173 6.97 3.78 17.01
C LEU A 173 6.33 3.93 15.62
N PHE A 174 6.21 5.16 15.13
CA PHE A 174 5.71 5.47 13.80
C PHE A 174 6.59 4.85 12.71
N VAL A 175 7.92 5.04 12.80
CA VAL A 175 8.89 4.44 11.86
C VAL A 175 8.78 2.93 11.89
N PHE A 176 8.77 2.33 13.08
CA PHE A 176 8.61 0.88 13.22
C PHE A 176 7.34 0.37 12.54
N THR A 177 6.21 1.05 12.77
CA THR A 177 4.92 0.69 12.17
C THR A 177 4.97 0.76 10.65
N VAL A 178 5.47 1.87 10.08
CA VAL A 178 5.56 2.06 8.62
C VAL A 178 6.48 1.01 7.97
N VAL A 179 7.61 0.71 8.61
CA VAL A 179 8.55 -0.31 8.13
C VAL A 179 7.92 -1.71 8.22
N ALA A 180 7.29 -2.04 9.33
CA ALA A 180 6.67 -3.34 9.57
C ALA A 180 5.54 -3.60 8.56
N THR A 181 4.61 -2.65 8.38
CA THR A 181 3.50 -2.77 7.43
C THR A 181 3.96 -2.79 5.98
N GLY A 182 4.93 -1.94 5.62
CA GLY A 182 5.52 -1.93 4.28
C GLY A 182 6.10 -3.29 3.90
N ASN A 183 6.88 -3.89 4.80
CA ASN A 183 7.46 -5.21 4.57
C ASN A 183 6.43 -6.35 4.61
N ALA A 184 5.47 -6.30 5.54
CA ALA A 184 4.43 -7.33 5.66
C ALA A 184 3.59 -7.42 4.37
N VAL A 185 3.14 -6.29 3.84
CA VAL A 185 2.41 -6.24 2.56
C VAL A 185 3.28 -6.71 1.39
N ASN A 186 4.56 -6.33 1.37
CA ASN A 186 5.48 -6.77 0.31
C ASN A 186 5.70 -8.30 0.33
N ILE A 187 5.79 -8.92 1.51
CA ILE A 187 5.92 -10.38 1.64
C ILE A 187 4.64 -11.08 1.16
N SER A 188 3.47 -10.53 1.46
CA SER A 188 2.18 -11.13 1.07
C SER A 188 1.86 -11.01 -0.43
N ASP A 189 2.58 -10.17 -1.20
CA ASP A 189 2.40 -10.02 -2.67
C ASP A 189 3.04 -11.18 -3.46
N GLY A 190 2.85 -12.41 -2.97
CA GLY A 190 3.34 -13.63 -3.61
C GLY A 190 2.28 -14.44 -4.35
N LEU A 191 1.01 -14.30 -4.00
CA LEU A 191 -0.12 -15.04 -4.55
C LEU A 191 -1.12 -14.11 -5.23
N ASP A 192 -1.71 -14.63 -6.33
CA ASP A 192 -2.71 -13.90 -7.12
C ASP A 192 -3.91 -13.52 -6.23
N GLY A 193 -4.22 -12.23 -6.16
CA GLY A 193 -5.34 -11.68 -5.40
C GLY A 193 -5.12 -11.52 -3.89
N LEU A 194 -4.08 -12.13 -3.31
CA LEU A 194 -3.91 -12.16 -1.85
C LEU A 194 -3.64 -10.76 -1.28
N ALA A 195 -2.54 -10.13 -1.66
CA ALA A 195 -2.15 -8.84 -1.11
C ALA A 195 -3.22 -7.76 -1.37
N GLY A 196 -3.76 -7.70 -2.59
CA GLY A 196 -4.83 -6.78 -2.94
C GLY A 196 -6.09 -7.00 -2.12
N GLY A 197 -6.51 -8.25 -1.92
CA GLY A 197 -7.67 -8.60 -1.11
C GLY A 197 -7.52 -8.23 0.36
N LEU A 198 -6.36 -8.55 0.95
CA LEU A 198 -6.05 -8.20 2.34
C LEU A 198 -6.01 -6.68 2.54
N LEU A 199 -5.45 -5.94 1.58
CA LEU A 199 -5.41 -4.47 1.61
C LEU A 199 -6.82 -3.87 1.54
N VAL A 200 -7.70 -4.37 0.67
CA VAL A 200 -9.11 -3.93 0.61
C VAL A 200 -9.79 -4.12 1.95
N MET A 201 -9.64 -5.27 2.59
CA MET A 201 -10.22 -5.54 3.91
C MET A 201 -9.64 -4.61 4.97
N SER A 202 -8.32 -4.43 5.01
CA SER A 202 -7.64 -3.60 6.01
C SER A 202 -8.01 -2.13 5.87
N PHE A 203 -7.96 -1.56 4.66
CA PHE A 203 -8.36 -0.16 4.44
C PHE A 203 -9.86 0.06 4.66
N SER A 204 -10.71 -0.93 4.38
CA SER A 204 -12.14 -0.86 4.70
C SER A 204 -12.36 -0.82 6.22
N ALA A 205 -11.67 -1.66 6.98
CA ALA A 205 -11.76 -1.67 8.45
C ALA A 205 -11.31 -0.34 9.06
N PHE A 206 -10.14 0.17 8.67
CA PHE A 206 -9.66 1.47 9.13
C PHE A 206 -10.52 2.63 8.63
N GLY A 207 -11.10 2.53 7.42
CA GLY A 207 -12.04 3.50 6.91
C GLY A 207 -13.31 3.60 7.77
N VAL A 208 -13.85 2.46 8.19
CA VAL A 208 -15.00 2.43 9.13
C VAL A 208 -14.60 3.00 10.50
N ILE A 209 -13.42 2.64 11.03
CA ILE A 209 -12.93 3.20 12.30
C ILE A 209 -12.82 4.72 12.19
N ALA A 210 -12.24 5.24 11.12
CA ALA A 210 -12.13 6.69 10.90
C ALA A 210 -13.51 7.37 10.79
N LEU A 211 -14.51 6.73 10.15
CA LEU A 211 -15.89 7.24 10.13
C LEU A 211 -16.49 7.32 11.54
N LEU A 212 -16.32 6.27 12.33
CA LEU A 212 -16.83 6.23 13.72
C LEU A 212 -16.16 7.26 14.62
N GLN A 213 -14.90 7.60 14.35
CA GLN A 213 -14.16 8.66 15.04
C GLN A 213 -14.48 10.06 14.53
N GLY A 214 -15.26 10.22 13.46
CA GLY A 214 -15.56 11.50 12.83
C GLY A 214 -14.43 12.04 11.94
N HIS A 215 -13.40 11.25 11.64
CA HIS A 215 -12.31 11.60 10.73
C HIS A 215 -12.71 11.37 9.26
N LEU A 216 -13.66 12.18 8.78
CA LEU A 216 -14.31 11.98 7.47
C LEU A 216 -13.35 12.02 6.28
N LYS A 217 -12.37 12.92 6.31
CA LYS A 217 -11.37 13.03 5.24
C LYS A 217 -10.43 11.83 5.20
N LEU A 218 -10.05 11.30 6.36
CA LEU A 218 -9.24 10.08 6.46
C LEU A 218 -10.04 8.86 6.00
N ALA A 219 -11.32 8.78 6.39
CA ALA A 219 -12.22 7.73 5.91
C ALA A 219 -12.38 7.78 4.39
N ALA A 220 -12.59 8.96 3.81
CA ALA A 220 -12.67 9.16 2.37
C ALA A 220 -11.38 8.72 1.66
N PHE A 221 -10.21 9.00 2.24
CA PHE A 221 -8.93 8.48 1.73
C PHE A 221 -8.90 6.94 1.74
N CYS A 222 -9.26 6.31 2.86
CA CYS A 222 -9.29 4.85 2.97
C CYS A 222 -10.22 4.21 1.92
N PHE A 223 -11.43 4.75 1.74
CA PHE A 223 -12.36 4.23 0.74
C PHE A 223 -11.94 4.56 -0.70
N THR A 224 -11.22 5.65 -0.94
CA THR A 224 -10.56 5.94 -2.23
C THR A 224 -9.53 4.85 -2.56
N VAL A 225 -8.73 4.44 -1.56
CA VAL A 225 -7.78 3.32 -1.72
C VAL A 225 -8.53 2.02 -2.01
N VAL A 226 -9.62 1.73 -1.29
CA VAL A 226 -10.46 0.55 -1.53
C VAL A 226 -10.99 0.53 -2.96
N GLY A 227 -11.54 1.64 -3.46
CA GLY A 227 -12.05 1.73 -4.82
C GLY A 227 -10.98 1.42 -5.87
N ALA A 228 -9.81 2.04 -5.77
CA ALA A 228 -8.70 1.79 -6.68
C ALA A 228 -8.18 0.34 -6.61
N LEU A 229 -8.11 -0.23 -5.41
CA LEU A 229 -7.69 -1.63 -5.22
C LEU A 229 -8.70 -2.64 -5.75
N LEU A 230 -9.99 -2.37 -5.67
CA LEU A 230 -11.04 -3.22 -6.28
C LEU A 230 -10.89 -3.27 -7.81
N SER A 231 -10.56 -2.13 -8.44
CA SER A 231 -10.21 -2.12 -9.87
C SER A 231 -8.97 -2.97 -10.17
N TYR A 232 -7.93 -2.83 -9.37
CA TYR A 232 -6.72 -3.65 -9.49
C TYR A 232 -7.02 -5.15 -9.33
N LEU A 233 -7.79 -5.53 -8.30
CA LEU A 233 -8.17 -6.92 -8.02
C LEU A 233 -8.91 -7.58 -9.17
N TRP A 234 -9.75 -6.85 -9.89
CA TRP A 234 -10.46 -7.38 -11.07
C TRP A 234 -9.52 -8.06 -12.08
N PHE A 235 -8.28 -7.59 -12.16
CA PHE A 235 -7.27 -8.13 -13.06
C PHE A 235 -6.23 -9.01 -12.36
N ASN A 236 -6.14 -8.98 -11.03
CA ASN A 236 -5.15 -9.71 -10.25
C ASN A 236 -5.68 -11.00 -9.63
N ILE A 237 -7.03 -11.23 -9.59
CA ILE A 237 -7.62 -12.51 -9.20
C ILE A 237 -7.15 -13.61 -10.16
N PHE A 238 -6.92 -14.81 -9.60
CA PHE A 238 -6.42 -15.96 -10.37
C PHE A 238 -7.31 -16.31 -11.58
N PRO A 239 -6.74 -16.47 -12.76
CA PRO A 239 -5.33 -16.32 -13.12
C PRO A 239 -4.93 -14.86 -13.39
N ALA A 240 -4.02 -14.30 -12.59
CA ALA A 240 -3.63 -12.89 -12.65
C ALA A 240 -3.15 -12.47 -14.05
N ARG A 241 -3.57 -11.28 -14.48
CA ARG A 241 -3.13 -10.65 -15.73
C ARG A 241 -1.91 -9.76 -15.51
N PHE A 242 -1.71 -9.24 -14.30
CA PHE A 242 -0.52 -8.49 -13.88
C PHE A 242 -0.34 -8.56 -12.36
N PHE A 243 0.87 -8.26 -11.89
CA PHE A 243 1.23 -8.24 -10.48
C PHE A 243 1.36 -6.82 -9.96
N MET A 244 1.11 -6.64 -8.65
CA MET A 244 1.19 -5.34 -7.97
C MET A 244 2.60 -4.76 -8.09
N GLY A 245 3.61 -5.56 -7.84
CA GLY A 245 5.00 -5.15 -7.78
C GLY A 245 5.35 -4.41 -6.48
N ASP A 246 6.66 -4.16 -6.31
CA ASP A 246 7.16 -3.45 -5.15
C ASP A 246 6.60 -2.02 -5.06
N VAL A 247 6.31 -1.39 -6.21
CA VAL A 247 5.66 -0.08 -6.30
C VAL A 247 4.33 -0.03 -5.55
N GLY A 248 3.48 -1.05 -5.69
CA GLY A 248 2.20 -1.07 -5.00
C GLY A 248 2.30 -1.58 -3.57
N SER A 249 3.01 -2.67 -3.33
CA SER A 249 3.09 -3.28 -2.01
C SER A 249 3.71 -2.34 -0.96
N PHE A 250 4.80 -1.62 -1.27
CA PHE A 250 5.35 -0.61 -0.38
C PHE A 250 4.45 0.63 -0.26
N ALA A 251 3.82 1.08 -1.35
CA ALA A 251 2.89 2.21 -1.31
C ALA A 251 1.74 1.97 -0.32
N PHE A 252 1.04 0.86 -0.50
CA PHE A 252 -0.12 0.53 0.32
C PHE A 252 0.28 0.13 1.74
N GLY A 253 1.37 -0.62 1.91
CA GLY A 253 1.84 -1.03 3.22
C GLY A 253 2.27 0.16 4.09
N THR A 254 3.06 1.09 3.57
CA THR A 254 3.48 2.30 4.31
C THR A 254 2.28 3.19 4.64
N SER A 255 1.37 3.39 3.69
CA SER A 255 0.15 4.17 3.90
C SER A 255 -0.78 3.55 4.94
N LEU A 256 -0.93 2.21 4.95
CA LEU A 256 -1.72 1.48 5.95
C LEU A 256 -1.20 1.70 7.36
N GLY A 257 0.13 1.63 7.55
CA GLY A 257 0.76 1.91 8.84
C GLY A 257 0.48 3.33 9.32
N VAL A 258 0.54 4.31 8.42
CA VAL A 258 0.21 5.70 8.74
C VAL A 258 -1.26 5.88 9.13
N VAL A 259 -2.18 5.25 8.40
CA VAL A 259 -3.62 5.28 8.73
C VAL A 259 -3.88 4.70 10.12
N ALA A 260 -3.24 3.56 10.46
CA ALA A 260 -3.37 2.95 11.79
C ALA A 260 -2.84 3.86 12.91
N MET A 261 -1.75 4.60 12.68
CA MET A 261 -1.23 5.59 13.63
C MET A 261 -2.16 6.80 13.76
N MET A 262 -2.72 7.30 12.66
CA MET A 262 -3.61 8.47 12.66
C MET A 262 -4.97 8.19 13.30
N THR A 263 -5.48 6.97 13.19
CA THR A 263 -6.70 6.56 13.90
C THR A 263 -6.46 6.24 15.37
N ASN A 264 -5.23 6.32 15.85
CA ASN A 264 -4.82 5.94 17.21
C ASN A 264 -5.27 4.51 17.61
N THR A 265 -5.35 3.61 16.62
CA THR A 265 -5.79 2.21 16.79
C THR A 265 -4.71 1.22 16.39
N LEU A 266 -3.45 1.57 16.71
CA LEU A 266 -2.27 0.78 16.36
C LEU A 266 -2.38 -0.68 16.80
N PHE A 267 -2.95 -0.95 17.99
CA PHE A 267 -3.11 -2.31 18.51
C PHE A 267 -4.13 -3.17 17.75
N LEU A 268 -4.99 -2.57 16.92
CA LEU A 268 -5.85 -3.31 15.99
C LEU A 268 -5.10 -3.73 14.71
N LEU A 269 -4.02 -3.04 14.38
CA LEU A 269 -3.24 -3.33 13.17
C LEU A 269 -2.73 -4.78 13.10
N PRO A 270 -2.15 -5.38 14.16
CA PRO A 270 -1.77 -6.79 14.15
C PRO A 270 -2.95 -7.73 13.95
N ILE A 271 -4.13 -7.39 14.46
CA ILE A 271 -5.34 -8.21 14.31
C ILE A 271 -5.87 -8.13 12.87
N ILE A 272 -5.99 -6.91 12.33
CA ILE A 272 -6.47 -6.67 10.96
C ILE A 272 -5.46 -7.19 9.94
N GLY A 273 -4.17 -7.02 10.24
CA GLY A 273 -3.06 -7.33 9.34
C GLY A 273 -2.38 -8.69 9.58
N ILE A 274 -2.89 -9.55 10.46
CA ILE A 274 -2.25 -10.83 10.78
C ILE A 274 -2.00 -11.69 9.54
N LEU A 275 -2.92 -11.66 8.59
CA LEU A 275 -2.84 -12.45 7.36
C LEU A 275 -1.77 -11.96 6.38
N PHE A 276 -1.16 -10.79 6.59
CA PHE A 276 0.01 -10.37 5.82
C PHE A 276 1.31 -11.10 6.24
N VAL A 277 1.30 -11.74 7.41
CA VAL A 277 2.50 -12.34 8.03
C VAL A 277 2.39 -13.85 8.14
N VAL A 278 1.17 -14.39 8.18
CA VAL A 278 0.88 -15.83 8.25
C VAL A 278 0.61 -16.38 6.85
#